data_9425fb9f4d7aa79fd1d6728a9b4432e6
#
_entry.id   9425fb9f4d7aa79fd1d6728a9b4432e6
#
_cell.length_a   1.000
_cell.length_b   1.000
_cell.length_c   1.000
_cell.angle_alpha   90.00
_cell.angle_beta   90.00
_cell.angle_gamma   90.00
#
_symmetry.space_group_name_H-M   'P 1'
#
loop_
_entity.id
_entity.type
_entity.pdbx_description
1 polymer ?
#
loop_
_entity_poly.entity_id
_entity_poly.type
_entity_poly.pdbx_seq_one_letter_code
_entity_poly.pdbx_strand_id
1 'polypeptide(L)'
;HKSARDVYRRSISKTDVAPILIGAVRDFVISGPAGSVPLREYVAPKPSGAAILFFHGGGGVLGDIGTHDTLCRALCVDTGAHVFSVDYRLAPEHPFPAAVCDGVAALEWLTAAARDLGIDPARIAVAGDSAGGSLAAVALHETKGQLVAPAAAQLLIYPALDLRAKQPSRKDLVDQFPIPEDMLYWFFNHYFGTAWPIADPRAIPALYEDDSGMPPTLIVTAGFDPFRDEGVEYAKRLTAAGVPVEYVCYQGTVHGFMNMGRMLRAAYQSIRQRMSTWLKEQLDAPGP
;
A
#
# COMPACT_ATOMS: atom_id res chain seq x y z
N HIS A 1 -13.80 -14.08 -10.58
CA HIS A 1 -13.35 -12.94 -9.80
C HIS A 1 -14.46 -12.30 -8.97
N LYS A 2 -15.67 -12.06 -9.51
CA LYS A 2 -16.77 -11.42 -8.75
C LYS A 2 -17.10 -12.18 -7.45
N SER A 3 -17.31 -13.49 -7.53
CA SER A 3 -17.57 -14.34 -6.33
C SER A 3 -16.38 -14.31 -5.37
N ALA A 4 -15.14 -14.25 -5.88
CA ALA A 4 -13.95 -14.15 -5.04
C ALA A 4 -13.90 -12.82 -4.27
N ARG A 5 -14.28 -11.69 -4.89
CA ARG A 5 -14.40 -10.39 -4.21
C ARG A 5 -15.43 -10.44 -3.08
N ASP A 6 -16.58 -11.08 -3.30
CA ASP A 6 -17.62 -11.24 -2.26
C ASP A 6 -17.15 -12.12 -1.11
N VAL A 7 -16.43 -13.21 -1.39
CA VAL A 7 -15.81 -14.05 -0.37
C VAL A 7 -14.77 -13.27 0.42
N TYR A 8 -13.91 -12.52 -0.27
CA TYR A 8 -12.88 -11.70 0.37
C TYR A 8 -13.49 -10.65 1.31
N ARG A 9 -14.47 -9.86 0.87
CA ARG A 9 -15.19 -8.89 1.72
C ARG A 9 -15.78 -9.55 2.97
N ARG A 10 -16.43 -10.70 2.81
CA ARG A 10 -16.99 -11.45 3.94
C ARG A 10 -15.93 -12.00 4.88
N SER A 11 -14.77 -12.39 4.39
CA SER A 11 -13.67 -12.85 5.25
C SER A 11 -13.13 -11.71 6.09
N ILE A 12 -12.84 -10.56 5.48
CA ILE A 12 -12.35 -9.37 6.18
C ILE A 12 -13.33 -8.95 7.30
N SER A 13 -14.62 -8.89 7.02
CA SER A 13 -15.61 -8.52 8.04
C SER A 13 -15.62 -9.44 9.27
N LYS A 14 -15.12 -10.68 9.15
CA LYS A 14 -15.03 -11.66 10.24
C LYS A 14 -13.70 -11.61 10.99
N THR A 15 -12.61 -11.31 10.29
CA THR A 15 -11.24 -11.38 10.83
C THR A 15 -10.74 -10.04 11.35
N ASP A 16 -11.25 -8.93 10.81
CA ASP A 16 -10.80 -7.59 11.18
C ASP A 16 -11.47 -7.06 12.45
N VAL A 17 -10.85 -6.07 13.08
CA VAL A 17 -11.40 -5.39 14.26
C VAL A 17 -12.59 -4.49 13.90
N ALA A 18 -13.33 -4.04 14.90
CA ALA A 18 -14.41 -3.08 14.68
C ALA A 18 -13.86 -1.74 14.16
N PRO A 19 -14.56 -1.07 13.25
CA PRO A 19 -14.16 0.24 12.76
C PRO A 19 -14.01 1.28 13.89
N ILE A 20 -12.94 2.07 13.81
CA ILE A 20 -12.65 3.14 14.76
C ILE A 20 -13.48 4.37 14.39
N LEU A 21 -14.00 5.07 15.40
CA LEU A 21 -14.66 6.35 15.20
C LEU A 21 -13.64 7.43 14.77
N ILE A 22 -14.01 8.21 13.76
CA ILE A 22 -13.18 9.30 13.22
C ILE A 22 -13.99 10.59 13.10
N GLY A 23 -13.36 11.69 12.70
CA GLY A 23 -14.02 12.99 12.57
C GLY A 23 -15.02 13.03 11.42
N ALA A 24 -14.60 12.63 10.22
CA ALA A 24 -15.44 12.54 9.04
C ALA A 24 -14.95 11.52 8.03
N VAL A 25 -15.85 11.09 7.14
CA VAL A 25 -15.56 10.32 5.93
C VAL A 25 -16.18 11.08 4.76
N ARG A 26 -15.44 11.26 3.67
CA ARG A 26 -15.92 11.93 2.45
C ARG A 26 -15.50 11.11 1.24
N ASP A 27 -16.40 10.95 0.29
CA ASP A 27 -16.11 10.30 -0.98
C ASP A 27 -15.85 11.37 -2.06
N PHE A 28 -14.76 11.19 -2.80
CA PHE A 28 -14.34 12.04 -3.91
C PHE A 28 -14.27 11.24 -5.20
N VAL A 29 -14.31 11.95 -6.29
CA VAL A 29 -14.02 11.42 -7.61
C VAL A 29 -13.05 12.38 -8.29
N ILE A 30 -11.91 11.89 -8.69
CA ILE A 30 -10.91 12.66 -9.42
C ILE A 30 -10.88 12.26 -10.90
N SER A 31 -10.32 13.13 -11.75
CA SER A 31 -10.03 12.78 -13.13
C SER A 31 -8.84 11.84 -13.18
N GLY A 32 -8.98 10.72 -13.83
CA GLY A 32 -7.92 9.75 -14.09
C GLY A 32 -7.69 9.56 -15.58
N PRO A 33 -6.68 8.75 -15.96
CA PRO A 33 -6.23 8.60 -17.35
C PRO A 33 -7.24 7.90 -18.26
N ALA A 34 -8.20 7.18 -17.69
CA ALA A 34 -9.25 6.48 -18.45
C ALA A 34 -10.65 6.74 -17.90
N GLY A 35 -10.87 7.93 -17.33
CA GLY A 35 -12.13 8.34 -16.73
C GLY A 35 -11.97 8.77 -15.27
N SER A 36 -12.93 8.44 -14.44
CA SER A 36 -12.91 8.83 -13.03
C SER A 36 -12.25 7.80 -12.15
N VAL A 37 -11.51 8.26 -11.13
CA VAL A 37 -10.93 7.42 -10.05
C VAL A 37 -11.60 7.84 -8.74
N PRO A 38 -12.37 6.95 -8.09
CA PRO A 38 -12.96 7.23 -6.79
C PRO A 38 -11.90 7.17 -5.68
N LEU A 39 -12.05 8.06 -4.68
CA LEU A 39 -11.25 8.05 -3.46
C LEU A 39 -12.16 8.26 -2.26
N ARG A 40 -11.75 7.71 -1.13
CA ARG A 40 -12.35 8.02 0.18
C ARG A 40 -11.34 8.72 1.07
N GLU A 41 -11.72 9.89 1.56
CA GLU A 41 -11.00 10.62 2.58
C GLU A 41 -11.52 10.26 3.97
N TYR A 42 -10.59 9.99 4.86
CA TYR A 42 -10.80 9.85 6.30
C TYR A 42 -10.17 11.05 7.00
N VAL A 43 -10.96 11.77 7.79
CA VAL A 43 -10.54 12.98 8.48
C VAL A 43 -10.46 12.70 9.97
N ALA A 44 -9.31 12.95 10.58
CA ALA A 44 -9.14 12.80 12.01
C ALA A 44 -9.97 13.84 12.81
N PRO A 45 -10.36 13.56 14.07
CA PRO A 45 -11.02 14.54 14.92
C PRO A 45 -10.23 15.83 15.11
N LYS A 46 -8.90 15.74 15.03
CA LYS A 46 -7.96 16.87 15.07
C LYS A 46 -6.93 16.68 13.96
N PRO A 47 -7.20 17.21 12.76
CA PRO A 47 -6.30 17.05 11.62
C PRO A 47 -4.96 17.75 11.85
N SER A 48 -3.88 17.08 11.45
CA SER A 48 -2.49 17.58 11.59
C SER A 48 -2.03 18.45 10.42
N GLY A 49 -2.83 18.54 9.34
CA GLY A 49 -2.43 19.16 8.07
C GLY A 49 -1.49 18.29 7.23
N ALA A 50 -1.32 17.02 7.58
CA ALA A 50 -0.62 16.01 6.80
C ALA A 50 -1.60 15.05 6.10
N ALA A 51 -1.13 14.29 5.11
CA ALA A 51 -1.94 13.27 4.46
C ALA A 51 -1.19 11.96 4.21
N ILE A 52 -1.95 10.88 4.04
CA ILE A 52 -1.49 9.56 3.62
C ILE A 52 -2.33 9.14 2.42
N LEU A 53 -1.71 8.93 1.28
CA LEU A 53 -2.34 8.26 0.14
C LEU A 53 -2.18 6.76 0.32
N PHE A 54 -3.29 6.03 0.39
CA PHE A 54 -3.29 4.61 0.69
C PHE A 54 -3.83 3.78 -0.48
N PHE A 55 -3.07 2.75 -0.86
CA PHE A 55 -3.45 1.75 -1.85
C PHE A 55 -3.70 0.41 -1.16
N HIS A 56 -4.91 -0.12 -1.34
CA HIS A 56 -5.31 -1.39 -0.72
C HIS A 56 -4.66 -2.61 -1.39
N GLY A 57 -4.51 -3.70 -0.63
CA GLY A 57 -4.07 -4.99 -1.14
C GLY A 57 -5.16 -5.75 -1.91
N GLY A 58 -4.79 -6.96 -2.35
CA GLY A 58 -5.72 -7.86 -3.06
C GLY A 58 -5.26 -8.27 -4.45
N GLY A 59 -3.96 -8.25 -4.73
CA GLY A 59 -3.35 -8.74 -5.98
C GLY A 59 -3.77 -7.97 -7.24
N GLY A 60 -4.29 -6.74 -7.12
CA GLY A 60 -4.85 -5.99 -8.22
C GLY A 60 -6.18 -6.55 -8.78
N VAL A 61 -6.78 -7.53 -8.10
CA VAL A 61 -8.00 -8.24 -8.51
C VAL A 61 -9.09 -8.16 -7.45
N LEU A 62 -8.70 -8.21 -6.17
CA LEU A 62 -9.55 -8.17 -4.99
C LEU A 62 -9.32 -6.86 -4.23
N GLY A 63 -10.09 -6.68 -3.18
CA GLY A 63 -9.99 -5.49 -2.33
C GLY A 63 -10.84 -4.33 -2.84
N ASP A 64 -11.06 -3.40 -1.95
CA ASP A 64 -11.75 -2.12 -2.19
C ASP A 64 -11.58 -1.22 -0.95
N ILE A 65 -12.11 -0.02 -1.01
CA ILE A 65 -12.14 0.93 0.11
C ILE A 65 -12.76 0.32 1.37
N GLY A 66 -13.82 -0.49 1.21
CA GLY A 66 -14.53 -1.10 2.34
C GLY A 66 -13.72 -2.19 3.05
N THR A 67 -12.93 -2.97 2.32
CA THR A 67 -12.09 -4.03 2.90
C THR A 67 -10.90 -3.50 3.70
N HIS A 68 -10.49 -2.25 3.47
CA HIS A 68 -9.38 -1.60 4.17
C HIS A 68 -9.82 -0.39 5.01
N ASP A 69 -11.15 -0.19 5.18
CA ASP A 69 -11.72 0.92 5.94
C ASP A 69 -11.17 0.99 7.37
N THR A 70 -11.06 -0.14 8.06
CA THR A 70 -10.55 -0.20 9.43
C THR A 70 -9.08 0.23 9.53
N LEU A 71 -8.24 -0.21 8.61
CA LEU A 71 -6.82 0.17 8.57
C LEU A 71 -6.67 1.66 8.28
N CYS A 72 -7.41 2.19 7.30
CA CYS A 72 -7.38 3.61 6.96
C CYS A 72 -7.85 4.48 8.13
N ARG A 73 -8.91 4.09 8.84
CA ARG A 73 -9.35 4.75 10.08
C ARG A 73 -8.30 4.72 11.17
N ALA A 74 -7.63 3.58 11.34
CA ALA A 74 -6.57 3.43 12.32
C ALA A 74 -5.41 4.39 12.01
N LEU A 75 -4.91 4.40 10.78
CA LEU A 75 -3.86 5.33 10.34
C LEU A 75 -4.30 6.79 10.55
N CYS A 76 -5.52 7.13 10.18
CA CYS A 76 -6.07 8.48 10.33
C CYS A 76 -6.08 8.95 11.79
N VAL A 77 -6.64 8.15 12.70
CA VAL A 77 -6.75 8.53 14.12
C VAL A 77 -5.38 8.57 14.81
N ASP A 78 -4.53 7.58 14.51
CA ASP A 78 -3.25 7.44 15.19
C ASP A 78 -2.24 8.49 14.76
N THR A 79 -2.29 8.95 13.51
CA THR A 79 -1.37 9.96 12.98
C THR A 79 -1.92 11.38 13.03
N GLY A 80 -3.24 11.53 13.04
CA GLY A 80 -3.89 12.82 12.82
C GLY A 80 -3.88 13.27 11.35
N ALA A 81 -3.28 12.49 10.45
CA ALA A 81 -3.25 12.80 9.03
C ALA A 81 -4.60 12.51 8.37
N HIS A 82 -4.91 13.22 7.30
CA HIS A 82 -5.95 12.80 6.37
C HIS A 82 -5.51 11.51 5.68
N VAL A 83 -6.39 10.53 5.51
CA VAL A 83 -6.07 9.32 4.74
C VAL A 83 -6.96 9.27 3.52
N PHE A 84 -6.35 9.19 2.34
CA PHE A 84 -7.04 9.04 1.06
C PHE A 84 -6.86 7.62 0.56
N SER A 85 -7.91 6.79 0.64
CA SER A 85 -7.92 5.43 0.10
C SER A 85 -8.39 5.45 -1.34
N VAL A 86 -7.60 4.90 -2.25
CA VAL A 86 -7.85 4.91 -3.69
C VAL A 86 -8.62 3.66 -4.10
N ASP A 87 -9.76 3.84 -4.77
CA ASP A 87 -10.52 2.75 -5.40
C ASP A 87 -10.04 2.58 -6.85
N TYR A 88 -8.80 2.15 -6.99
CA TYR A 88 -8.17 1.98 -8.29
C TYR A 88 -8.80 0.82 -9.07
N ARG A 89 -8.77 0.91 -10.40
CA ARG A 89 -9.36 -0.11 -11.29
C ARG A 89 -8.71 -1.48 -11.10
N LEU A 90 -9.55 -2.50 -11.00
CA LEU A 90 -9.15 -3.88 -10.75
C LEU A 90 -9.24 -4.73 -12.01
N ALA A 91 -8.35 -5.71 -12.10
CA ALA A 91 -8.39 -6.78 -13.07
C ALA A 91 -9.45 -7.85 -12.67
N PRO A 92 -9.95 -8.63 -13.62
CA PRO A 92 -9.62 -8.67 -15.04
C PRO A 92 -10.35 -7.62 -15.89
N GLU A 93 -11.27 -6.85 -15.31
CA GLU A 93 -12.01 -5.83 -16.06
C GLU A 93 -11.06 -4.73 -16.58
N HIS A 94 -10.03 -4.43 -15.81
CA HIS A 94 -9.00 -3.45 -16.13
C HIS A 94 -7.61 -4.03 -15.75
N PRO A 95 -7.00 -4.81 -16.66
CA PRO A 95 -5.71 -5.44 -16.37
C PRO A 95 -4.58 -4.42 -16.28
N PHE A 96 -3.40 -4.89 -15.90
CA PHE A 96 -2.18 -4.09 -15.92
C PHE A 96 -2.01 -3.34 -17.26
N PRO A 97 -1.65 -2.05 -17.24
CA PRO A 97 -1.23 -1.22 -16.11
C PRO A 97 -2.32 -0.29 -15.52
N ALA A 98 -3.62 -0.61 -15.64
CA ALA A 98 -4.71 0.29 -15.26
C ALA A 98 -4.61 0.81 -13.81
N ALA A 99 -4.36 -0.07 -12.84
CA ALA A 99 -4.18 0.30 -11.43
C ALA A 99 -2.99 1.24 -11.22
N VAL A 100 -1.89 1.01 -11.93
CA VAL A 100 -0.70 1.88 -11.89
C VAL A 100 -1.05 3.29 -12.36
N CYS A 101 -1.73 3.39 -13.50
CA CYS A 101 -2.12 4.69 -14.06
C CYS A 101 -3.05 5.47 -13.11
N ASP A 102 -3.97 4.76 -12.44
CA ASP A 102 -4.86 5.38 -11.44
C ASP A 102 -4.10 5.81 -10.19
N GLY A 103 -3.13 5.00 -9.74
CA GLY A 103 -2.29 5.29 -8.58
C GLY A 103 -1.41 6.53 -8.78
N VAL A 104 -0.79 6.63 -9.95
CA VAL A 104 0.00 7.82 -10.36
C VAL A 104 -0.90 9.05 -10.38
N ALA A 105 -2.05 8.98 -11.07
CA ALA A 105 -2.99 10.10 -11.14
C ALA A 105 -3.51 10.53 -9.75
N ALA A 106 -3.74 9.59 -8.84
CA ALA A 106 -4.17 9.91 -7.49
C ALA A 106 -3.09 10.65 -6.68
N LEU A 107 -1.82 10.26 -6.83
CA LEU A 107 -0.70 10.92 -6.17
C LEU A 107 -0.45 12.33 -6.73
N GLU A 108 -0.45 12.48 -8.04
CA GLU A 108 -0.34 13.78 -8.71
C GLU A 108 -1.47 14.72 -8.29
N TRP A 109 -2.72 14.21 -8.30
CA TRP A 109 -3.87 15.00 -7.86
C TRP A 109 -3.76 15.43 -6.40
N LEU A 110 -3.44 14.52 -5.48
CA LEU A 110 -3.37 14.83 -4.06
C LEU A 110 -2.30 15.89 -3.76
N THR A 111 -1.13 15.77 -4.36
CA THR A 111 -0.05 16.76 -4.17
C THR A 111 -0.40 18.13 -4.74
N ALA A 112 -1.10 18.17 -5.88
CA ALA A 112 -1.56 19.41 -6.50
C ALA A 112 -2.70 20.08 -5.71
N ALA A 113 -3.68 19.29 -5.21
CA ALA A 113 -4.83 19.78 -4.47
C ALA A 113 -4.57 19.99 -2.97
N ALA A 114 -3.40 19.60 -2.46
CA ALA A 114 -3.12 19.55 -1.03
C ALA A 114 -3.47 20.84 -0.28
N ARG A 115 -3.05 22.00 -0.79
CA ARG A 115 -3.29 23.30 -0.14
C ARG A 115 -4.78 23.66 -0.06
N ASP A 116 -5.56 23.33 -1.09
CA ASP A 116 -7.00 23.56 -1.13
C ASP A 116 -7.75 22.66 -0.15
N LEU A 117 -7.15 21.50 0.17
CA LEU A 117 -7.65 20.55 1.17
C LEU A 117 -7.16 20.86 2.61
N GLY A 118 -6.37 21.93 2.80
CA GLY A 118 -5.77 22.28 4.09
C GLY A 118 -4.61 21.38 4.47
N ILE A 119 -3.95 20.76 3.50
CA ILE A 119 -2.82 19.83 3.65
C ILE A 119 -1.53 20.51 3.16
N ASP A 120 -0.45 20.30 3.90
CA ASP A 120 0.88 20.70 3.43
C ASP A 120 1.40 19.67 2.39
N PRO A 121 1.66 20.07 1.14
CA PRO A 121 2.16 19.15 0.12
C PRO A 121 3.50 18.49 0.46
N ALA A 122 4.30 19.07 1.34
CA ALA A 122 5.54 18.47 1.85
C ALA A 122 5.31 17.42 2.97
N ARG A 123 4.06 17.26 3.43
CA ARG A 123 3.67 16.35 4.51
C ARG A 123 2.71 15.27 4.00
N ILE A 124 3.01 14.71 2.83
CA ILE A 124 2.24 13.62 2.22
C ILE A 124 3.07 12.34 2.25
N ALA A 125 2.55 11.29 2.89
CA ALA A 125 3.09 9.94 2.82
C ALA A 125 2.32 9.10 1.79
N VAL A 126 3.00 8.12 1.20
CA VAL A 126 2.38 7.12 0.32
C VAL A 126 2.48 5.76 0.99
N ALA A 127 1.36 5.07 1.09
CA ALA A 127 1.26 3.81 1.82
C ALA A 127 0.46 2.75 1.05
N GLY A 128 0.73 1.50 1.33
CA GLY A 128 -0.08 0.40 0.80
C GLY A 128 0.31 -0.95 1.36
N ASP A 129 -0.59 -1.90 1.23
CA ASP A 129 -0.38 -3.27 1.68
C ASP A 129 -0.40 -4.26 0.52
N SER A 130 0.46 -5.28 0.55
CA SER A 130 0.53 -6.33 -0.48
C SER A 130 0.72 -5.73 -1.89
N ALA A 131 -0.17 -6.01 -2.84
CA ALA A 131 -0.17 -5.38 -4.16
C ALA A 131 -0.32 -3.85 -4.10
N GLY A 132 -1.03 -3.31 -3.09
CA GLY A 132 -1.09 -1.87 -2.82
C GLY A 132 0.26 -1.29 -2.37
N GLY A 133 1.08 -2.09 -1.67
CA GLY A 133 2.47 -1.73 -1.36
C GLY A 133 3.34 -1.64 -2.61
N SER A 134 3.17 -2.58 -3.56
CA SER A 134 3.81 -2.48 -4.88
C SER A 134 3.39 -1.22 -5.60
N LEU A 135 2.07 -0.93 -5.60
CA LEU A 135 1.51 0.24 -6.27
C LEU A 135 2.02 1.56 -5.65
N ALA A 136 2.17 1.60 -4.32
CA ALA A 136 2.78 2.73 -3.62
C ALA A 136 4.22 2.99 -4.07
N ALA A 137 5.04 1.94 -4.14
CA ALA A 137 6.42 2.03 -4.62
C ALA A 137 6.47 2.50 -6.07
N VAL A 138 5.65 1.91 -6.95
CA VAL A 138 5.58 2.28 -8.37
C VAL A 138 5.12 3.73 -8.55
N ALA A 139 4.07 4.16 -7.86
CA ALA A 139 3.57 5.53 -7.99
C ALA A 139 4.65 6.56 -7.64
N LEU A 140 5.46 6.31 -6.60
CA LEU A 140 6.59 7.18 -6.24
C LEU A 140 7.70 7.18 -7.29
N HIS A 141 8.02 6.04 -7.88
CA HIS A 141 9.01 5.98 -8.97
C HIS A 141 8.54 6.73 -10.22
N GLU A 142 7.30 6.49 -10.65
CA GLU A 142 6.74 7.09 -11.86
C GLU A 142 6.53 8.61 -11.73
N THR A 143 6.35 9.13 -10.51
CA THR A 143 6.18 10.57 -10.25
C THR A 143 7.44 11.27 -9.76
N LYS A 144 8.58 10.58 -9.72
CA LYS A 144 9.87 11.10 -9.22
C LYS A 144 10.24 12.41 -9.93
N GLY A 145 10.43 13.47 -9.15
CA GLY A 145 10.78 14.80 -9.68
C GLY A 145 9.63 15.57 -10.36
N GLN A 146 8.40 15.04 -10.34
CA GLN A 146 7.24 15.65 -11.00
C GLN A 146 6.21 16.21 -10.02
N LEU A 147 6.26 15.81 -8.74
CA LEU A 147 5.33 16.26 -7.72
C LEU A 147 5.60 17.70 -7.28
N VAL A 148 4.58 18.38 -6.76
CA VAL A 148 4.66 19.74 -6.19
C VAL A 148 5.68 19.81 -5.06
N ALA A 149 5.77 18.74 -4.25
CA ALA A 149 6.83 18.51 -3.26
C ALA A 149 7.14 17.02 -3.22
N PRO A 150 8.36 16.60 -2.86
CA PRO A 150 8.66 15.20 -2.64
C PRO A 150 7.75 14.62 -1.55
N ALA A 151 7.39 13.34 -1.69
CA ALA A 151 6.65 12.65 -0.62
C ALA A 151 7.51 12.59 0.65
N ALA A 152 6.87 12.82 1.82
CA ALA A 152 7.53 12.82 3.12
C ALA A 152 7.96 11.42 3.57
N ALA A 153 7.19 10.37 3.18
CA ALA A 153 7.43 9.02 3.62
C ALA A 153 6.80 7.98 2.69
N GLN A 154 7.34 6.76 2.74
CA GLN A 154 6.77 5.56 2.13
C GLN A 154 6.53 4.49 3.20
N LEU A 155 5.30 3.94 3.29
CA LEU A 155 4.97 2.82 4.15
C LEU A 155 4.53 1.62 3.34
N LEU A 156 5.32 0.56 3.35
CA LEU A 156 5.08 -0.68 2.63
C LEU A 156 4.76 -1.82 3.59
N ILE A 157 3.55 -2.34 3.54
CA ILE A 157 3.05 -3.38 4.45
C ILE A 157 3.01 -4.70 3.67
N TYR A 158 3.86 -5.65 4.04
CA TYR A 158 4.09 -6.94 3.35
C TYR A 158 4.01 -6.85 1.82
N PRO A 159 4.79 -5.94 1.19
CA PRO A 159 4.64 -5.62 -0.22
C PRO A 159 5.09 -6.76 -1.14
N ALA A 160 4.44 -6.91 -2.30
CA ALA A 160 4.85 -7.82 -3.37
C ALA A 160 5.73 -7.06 -4.38
N LEU A 161 7.06 -7.13 -4.25
CA LEU A 161 8.01 -6.25 -4.95
C LEU A 161 8.82 -6.93 -6.05
N ASP A 162 8.97 -8.27 -5.98
CA ASP A 162 9.70 -9.05 -6.97
C ASP A 162 8.95 -10.34 -7.36
N LEU A 163 8.02 -10.22 -8.29
CA LEU A 163 7.16 -11.33 -8.71
C LEU A 163 7.90 -12.44 -9.49
N ARG A 164 9.22 -12.34 -9.70
CA ARG A 164 10.03 -13.32 -10.43
C ARG A 164 10.34 -14.59 -9.62
N ALA A 165 9.83 -14.69 -8.40
CA ALA A 165 9.97 -15.85 -7.50
C ALA A 165 11.41 -16.29 -7.24
N LYS A 166 12.36 -15.35 -7.18
CA LYS A 166 13.79 -15.62 -6.98
C LYS A 166 14.18 -15.84 -5.52
N GLN A 167 13.37 -15.33 -4.58
CA GLN A 167 13.70 -15.29 -3.18
C GLN A 167 13.41 -16.62 -2.47
N PRO A 168 14.19 -16.99 -1.42
CA PRO A 168 13.98 -18.24 -0.66
C PRO A 168 12.55 -18.37 -0.11
N SER A 169 11.98 -17.31 0.47
CA SER A 169 10.62 -17.35 1.02
C SER A 169 9.56 -17.72 -0.02
N ARG A 170 9.78 -17.41 -1.30
CA ARG A 170 8.88 -17.83 -2.40
C ARG A 170 8.86 -19.34 -2.62
N LYS A 171 9.95 -20.06 -2.31
CA LYS A 171 10.03 -21.50 -2.42
C LYS A 171 9.58 -22.19 -1.13
N ASP A 172 10.04 -21.66 0.02
CA ASP A 172 9.88 -22.32 1.32
C ASP A 172 8.49 -22.11 1.92
N LEU A 173 7.80 -21.01 1.53
CA LEU A 173 6.54 -20.59 2.13
C LEU A 173 5.37 -20.47 1.12
N VAL A 174 5.57 -20.87 -0.13
CA VAL A 174 4.56 -20.70 -1.20
C VAL A 174 3.27 -21.50 -0.97
N ASP A 175 3.34 -22.62 -0.28
CA ASP A 175 2.18 -23.45 0.07
C ASP A 175 1.54 -23.06 1.40
N GLN A 176 2.00 -21.96 2.01
CA GLN A 176 1.49 -21.52 3.30
C GLN A 176 0.21 -20.67 3.17
N PHE A 177 -0.68 -20.85 4.14
CA PHE A 177 -1.83 -19.95 4.29
C PHE A 177 -1.35 -18.49 4.53
N PRO A 178 -1.98 -17.46 3.97
CA PRO A 178 -3.24 -17.50 3.20
C PRO A 178 -3.06 -17.44 1.68
N ILE A 179 -1.83 -17.49 1.15
CA ILE A 179 -1.56 -17.33 -0.29
C ILE A 179 -0.77 -18.53 -0.83
N PRO A 180 -1.43 -19.66 -1.12
CA PRO A 180 -0.79 -20.77 -1.79
C PRO A 180 -0.44 -20.44 -3.25
N GLU A 181 0.41 -21.26 -3.87
CA GLU A 181 0.98 -21.01 -5.20
C GLU A 181 -0.08 -20.87 -6.29
N ASP A 182 -1.11 -21.72 -6.27
CA ASP A 182 -2.21 -21.67 -7.22
C ASP A 182 -3.01 -20.36 -7.14
N MET A 183 -3.15 -19.79 -5.94
CA MET A 183 -3.75 -18.47 -5.75
C MET A 183 -2.86 -17.37 -6.34
N LEU A 184 -1.54 -17.44 -6.22
CA LEU A 184 -0.62 -16.49 -6.85
C LEU A 184 -0.74 -16.51 -8.37
N TYR A 185 -0.76 -17.72 -8.99
CA TYR A 185 -0.99 -17.85 -10.43
C TYR A 185 -2.38 -17.34 -10.84
N TRP A 186 -3.40 -17.54 -9.99
CA TRP A 186 -4.73 -16.99 -10.23
C TRP A 186 -4.69 -15.46 -10.30
N PHE A 187 -4.00 -14.78 -9.37
CA PHE A 187 -3.80 -13.33 -9.41
C PHE A 187 -3.05 -12.89 -10.66
N PHE A 188 -1.93 -13.53 -10.99
CA PHE A 188 -1.12 -13.17 -12.15
C PHE A 188 -1.89 -13.32 -13.47
N ASN A 189 -2.63 -14.39 -13.62
CA ASN A 189 -3.45 -14.63 -14.80
C ASN A 189 -4.56 -13.58 -14.98
N HIS A 190 -5.16 -13.10 -13.89
CA HIS A 190 -6.16 -12.05 -13.96
C HIS A 190 -5.54 -10.68 -14.19
N TYR A 191 -4.45 -10.35 -13.47
CA TYR A 191 -3.85 -9.02 -13.46
C TYR A 191 -3.02 -8.74 -14.72
N PHE A 192 -2.25 -9.71 -15.18
CA PHE A 192 -1.37 -9.58 -16.34
C PHE A 192 -1.95 -10.23 -17.60
N GLY A 193 -2.89 -11.17 -17.49
CA GLY A 193 -3.41 -11.94 -18.61
C GLY A 193 -2.29 -12.66 -19.36
N THR A 194 -2.29 -12.53 -20.69
CA THR A 194 -1.26 -13.12 -21.57
C THR A 194 0.09 -12.40 -21.55
N ALA A 195 0.20 -11.25 -20.86
CA ALA A 195 1.47 -10.53 -20.72
C ALA A 195 2.41 -11.16 -19.68
N TRP A 196 1.94 -12.10 -18.86
CA TRP A 196 2.79 -12.82 -17.92
C TRP A 196 3.59 -13.95 -18.58
N PRO A 197 4.88 -14.16 -18.25
CA PRO A 197 5.73 -13.32 -17.37
C PRO A 197 6.13 -11.98 -18.01
N ILE A 198 6.18 -10.92 -17.22
CA ILE A 198 6.44 -9.56 -17.66
C ILE A 198 7.77 -9.05 -17.06
N ALA A 199 8.51 -8.20 -17.82
CA ALA A 199 9.72 -7.54 -17.37
C ALA A 199 9.54 -6.00 -17.43
N ASP A 200 8.51 -5.51 -16.75
CA ASP A 200 8.18 -4.09 -16.66
C ASP A 200 8.36 -3.64 -15.19
N PRO A 201 9.15 -2.61 -14.87
CA PRO A 201 9.35 -2.12 -13.49
C PRO A 201 8.04 -1.66 -12.84
N ARG A 202 7.06 -1.22 -13.62
CA ARG A 202 5.74 -0.86 -13.10
C ARG A 202 4.93 -2.07 -12.62
N ALA A 203 5.28 -3.28 -13.06
CA ALA A 203 4.73 -4.54 -12.57
C ALA A 203 5.60 -5.15 -11.45
N ILE A 204 6.90 -4.92 -11.52
CA ILE A 204 7.93 -5.51 -10.65
C ILE A 204 8.85 -4.40 -10.15
N PRO A 205 8.53 -3.72 -9.03
CA PRO A 205 9.33 -2.61 -8.49
C PRO A 205 10.82 -2.93 -8.32
N ALA A 206 11.17 -4.19 -8.08
CA ALA A 206 12.56 -4.64 -8.01
C ALA A 206 13.36 -4.47 -9.32
N LEU A 207 12.73 -4.09 -10.43
CA LEU A 207 13.37 -3.83 -11.73
C LEU A 207 13.72 -2.36 -11.96
N TYR A 208 13.26 -1.42 -11.14
CA TYR A 208 13.76 -0.05 -11.25
C TYR A 208 15.27 -0.01 -11.00
N GLU A 209 16.01 0.69 -11.85
CA GLU A 209 17.48 0.75 -11.77
C GLU A 209 17.98 1.79 -10.77
N ASP A 210 17.17 2.82 -10.51
CA ASP A 210 17.55 3.96 -9.67
C ASP A 210 16.51 4.22 -8.57
N ASP A 211 16.86 3.84 -7.35
CA ASP A 211 16.06 4.08 -6.13
C ASP A 211 16.48 5.39 -5.42
N SER A 212 17.43 6.18 -5.96
CA SER A 212 17.85 7.44 -5.33
C SER A 212 16.70 8.43 -5.23
N GLY A 213 16.66 9.23 -4.17
CA GLY A 213 15.60 10.23 -3.98
C GLY A 213 14.23 9.65 -3.61
N MET A 214 14.10 8.34 -3.38
CA MET A 214 12.91 7.79 -2.74
C MET A 214 12.80 8.32 -1.31
N PRO A 215 11.59 8.55 -0.80
CA PRO A 215 11.41 9.09 0.55
C PRO A 215 11.83 8.09 1.62
N PRO A 216 12.07 8.53 2.87
CA PRO A 216 12.23 7.64 4.02
C PRO A 216 11.18 6.55 4.00
N THR A 217 11.59 5.29 4.21
CA THR A 217 10.74 4.13 3.98
C THR A 217 10.67 3.21 5.19
N LEU A 218 9.45 2.87 5.63
CA LEU A 218 9.20 1.77 6.55
C LEU A 218 8.67 0.57 5.76
N ILE A 219 9.36 -0.57 5.86
CA ILE A 219 8.93 -1.84 5.29
C ILE A 219 8.57 -2.81 6.41
N VAL A 220 7.33 -3.27 6.40
CA VAL A 220 6.81 -4.26 7.33
C VAL A 220 6.59 -5.57 6.60
N THR A 221 7.09 -6.68 7.11
CA THR A 221 6.86 -8.02 6.54
C THR A 221 6.29 -8.98 7.57
N ALA A 222 5.69 -10.07 7.12
CA ALA A 222 5.25 -11.18 7.95
C ALA A 222 6.25 -12.35 7.88
N GLY A 223 6.42 -13.09 8.97
CA GLY A 223 7.40 -14.18 9.04
C GLY A 223 7.02 -15.36 8.15
N PHE A 224 5.74 -15.70 8.09
CA PHE A 224 5.18 -16.77 7.26
C PHE A 224 4.53 -16.18 6.00
N ASP A 225 5.35 -15.57 5.14
CA ASP A 225 4.90 -14.85 3.95
C ASP A 225 5.84 -15.14 2.77
N PRO A 226 5.33 -15.62 1.63
CA PRO A 226 6.15 -15.83 0.44
C PRO A 226 6.82 -14.54 -0.09
N PHE A 227 6.29 -13.36 0.24
CA PHE A 227 6.87 -12.06 -0.13
C PHE A 227 7.86 -11.49 0.88
N ARG A 228 8.11 -12.18 2.02
CA ARG A 228 8.98 -11.69 3.10
C ARG A 228 10.34 -11.23 2.60
N ASP A 229 11.03 -12.07 1.85
CA ASP A 229 12.42 -11.82 1.44
C ASP A 229 12.50 -10.79 0.31
N GLU A 230 11.42 -10.57 -0.45
CA GLU A 230 11.31 -9.46 -1.42
C GLU A 230 11.39 -8.10 -0.69
N GLY A 231 10.72 -7.97 0.46
CA GLY A 231 10.81 -6.80 1.33
C GLY A 231 12.21 -6.59 1.89
N VAL A 232 12.92 -7.67 2.28
CA VAL A 232 14.31 -7.60 2.75
C VAL A 232 15.24 -7.06 1.65
N GLU A 233 15.14 -7.61 0.45
CA GLU A 233 16.00 -7.20 -0.66
C GLU A 233 15.71 -5.76 -1.10
N TYR A 234 14.45 -5.35 -1.10
CA TYR A 234 14.09 -3.97 -1.43
C TYR A 234 14.60 -2.98 -0.37
N ALA A 235 14.54 -3.35 0.93
CA ALA A 235 15.14 -2.56 2.00
C ALA A 235 16.65 -2.36 1.80
N LYS A 236 17.38 -3.41 1.43
CA LYS A 236 18.82 -3.33 1.13
C LYS A 236 19.11 -2.42 -0.06
N ARG A 237 18.30 -2.50 -1.12
CA ARG A 237 18.46 -1.66 -2.32
C ARG A 237 18.25 -0.19 -2.00
N LEU A 238 17.16 0.16 -1.33
CA LEU A 238 16.88 1.54 -0.90
C LEU A 238 18.01 2.07 -0.01
N THR A 239 18.49 1.26 0.95
CA THR A 239 19.62 1.65 1.82
C THR A 239 20.89 1.90 1.00
N ALA A 240 21.19 1.04 0.02
CA ALA A 240 22.34 1.21 -0.86
C ALA A 240 22.23 2.48 -1.74
N ALA A 241 21.02 2.91 -2.07
CA ALA A 241 20.74 4.17 -2.77
C ALA A 241 20.75 5.40 -1.86
N GLY A 242 21.07 5.25 -0.56
CA GLY A 242 21.13 6.34 0.41
C GLY A 242 19.77 6.74 1.01
N VAL A 243 18.73 5.95 0.80
CA VAL A 243 17.40 6.19 1.37
C VAL A 243 17.38 5.74 2.84
N PRO A 244 16.86 6.54 3.79
CA PRO A 244 16.61 6.10 5.15
C PRO A 244 15.57 4.99 5.19
N VAL A 245 15.93 3.80 5.67
CA VAL A 245 15.02 2.64 5.70
C VAL A 245 14.92 2.07 7.12
N GLU A 246 13.69 1.85 7.55
CA GLU A 246 13.37 1.00 8.68
C GLU A 246 12.70 -0.28 8.19
N TYR A 247 13.24 -1.43 8.58
CA TYR A 247 12.67 -2.74 8.24
C TYR A 247 12.26 -3.48 9.51
N VAL A 248 11.05 -4.05 9.50
CA VAL A 248 10.56 -4.90 10.59
C VAL A 248 9.84 -6.12 10.07
N CYS A 249 10.18 -7.30 10.63
CA CYS A 249 9.48 -8.55 10.33
C CYS A 249 8.72 -9.05 11.56
N TYR A 250 7.42 -9.23 11.44
CA TYR A 250 6.57 -9.84 12.46
C TYR A 250 6.57 -11.36 12.29
N GLN A 251 7.53 -12.03 12.94
CA GLN A 251 7.88 -13.45 12.75
C GLN A 251 6.69 -14.41 12.91
N GLY A 252 5.78 -14.16 13.85
CA GLY A 252 4.63 -15.01 14.14
C GLY A 252 3.38 -14.70 13.32
N THR A 253 3.49 -13.98 12.20
CA THR A 253 2.34 -13.56 11.40
C THR A 253 2.41 -14.09 9.97
N VAL A 254 1.27 -14.04 9.28
CA VAL A 254 1.08 -14.45 7.88
C VAL A 254 0.79 -13.23 7.00
N HIS A 255 0.86 -13.39 5.68
CA HIS A 255 0.46 -12.35 4.74
C HIS A 255 -0.96 -11.81 5.02
N GLY A 256 -1.17 -10.51 4.90
CA GLY A 256 -2.47 -9.89 5.14
C GLY A 256 -2.88 -9.76 6.61
N PHE A 257 -1.95 -9.95 7.56
CA PHE A 257 -2.28 -9.96 8.99
C PHE A 257 -2.87 -8.64 9.52
N MET A 258 -2.69 -7.53 8.81
CA MET A 258 -3.33 -6.25 9.17
C MET A 258 -4.85 -6.29 9.07
N ASN A 259 -5.40 -7.17 8.25
CA ASN A 259 -6.85 -7.42 8.15
C ASN A 259 -7.32 -8.58 9.05
N MET A 260 -6.46 -9.03 9.98
CA MET A 260 -6.73 -10.14 10.91
C MET A 260 -6.66 -9.68 12.38
N GLY A 261 -6.98 -8.42 12.64
CA GLY A 261 -6.80 -7.82 13.96
C GLY A 261 -7.58 -8.47 15.09
N ARG A 262 -8.69 -9.18 14.81
CA ARG A 262 -9.39 -10.00 15.83
C ARG A 262 -8.63 -11.26 16.19
N MET A 263 -7.94 -11.86 15.21
CA MET A 263 -7.23 -13.13 15.38
C MET A 263 -5.82 -12.91 15.91
N LEU A 264 -5.13 -11.88 15.44
CA LEU A 264 -3.72 -11.56 15.73
C LEU A 264 -3.59 -10.25 16.51
N ARG A 265 -4.43 -10.07 17.54
CA ARG A 265 -4.60 -8.80 18.27
C ARG A 265 -3.28 -8.17 18.73
N ALA A 266 -2.39 -8.93 19.32
CA ALA A 266 -1.13 -8.41 19.84
C ALA A 266 -0.22 -7.90 18.72
N ALA A 267 -0.07 -8.65 17.63
CA ALA A 267 0.71 -8.25 16.47
C ALA A 267 0.09 -7.02 15.80
N TYR A 268 -1.23 -7.01 15.60
CA TYR A 268 -1.97 -5.88 15.04
C TYR A 268 -1.77 -4.60 15.84
N GLN A 269 -1.88 -4.65 17.17
CA GLN A 269 -1.68 -3.47 18.03
C GLN A 269 -0.24 -2.98 18.00
N SER A 270 0.72 -3.90 18.07
CA SER A 270 2.15 -3.57 18.05
C SER A 270 2.54 -2.88 16.73
N ILE A 271 2.15 -3.46 15.59
CA ILE A 271 2.52 -2.88 14.29
C ILE A 271 1.78 -1.57 14.03
N ARG A 272 0.51 -1.48 14.38
CA ARG A 272 -0.27 -0.25 14.27
C ARG A 272 0.42 0.90 15.02
N GLN A 273 0.83 0.68 16.27
CA GLN A 273 1.57 1.67 17.04
C GLN A 273 2.89 2.05 16.38
N ARG A 274 3.66 1.06 15.89
CA ARG A 274 4.94 1.32 15.22
C ARG A 274 4.77 2.15 13.95
N MET A 275 3.86 1.75 13.07
CA MET A 275 3.57 2.47 11.82
C MET A 275 3.15 3.92 12.11
N SER A 276 2.25 4.12 13.07
CA SER A 276 1.75 5.47 13.38
C SER A 276 2.80 6.35 14.05
N THR A 277 3.63 5.81 14.91
CA THR A 277 4.75 6.56 15.53
C THR A 277 5.74 6.98 14.45
N TRP A 278 6.18 6.03 13.62
CA TRP A 278 7.12 6.30 12.54
C TRP A 278 6.56 7.31 11.53
N LEU A 279 5.30 7.15 11.09
CA LEU A 279 4.66 8.10 10.17
C LEU A 279 4.58 9.51 10.74
N LYS A 280 4.25 9.66 12.04
CA LYS A 280 4.25 10.99 12.68
C LYS A 280 5.63 11.63 12.63
N GLU A 281 6.67 10.89 12.97
CA GLU A 281 8.05 11.40 12.93
C GLU A 281 8.42 11.91 11.53
N GLN A 282 8.04 11.18 10.48
CA GLN A 282 8.32 11.60 9.11
C GLN A 282 7.43 12.76 8.64
N LEU A 283 6.15 12.74 8.99
CA LEU A 283 5.20 13.78 8.60
C LEU A 283 5.38 15.09 9.36
N ASP A 284 5.94 15.06 10.58
CA ASP A 284 6.22 16.25 11.37
C ASP A 284 7.66 16.77 11.20
N ALA A 285 8.52 16.03 10.47
CA ALA A 285 9.85 16.50 10.15
C ALA A 285 9.77 17.76 9.26
N PRO A 286 10.63 18.76 9.50
CA PRO A 286 10.74 19.88 8.56
C PRO A 286 11.13 19.32 7.18
N GLY A 287 10.44 19.77 6.14
CA GLY A 287 10.76 19.38 4.77
C GLY A 287 12.23 19.64 4.45
N PRO A 288 12.81 18.89 3.50
CA PRO A 288 14.20 19.01 3.10
C PRO A 288 14.55 20.39 2.54
#